data_2fbdd8f1f49d07ca485a826eacb1011b
#
_entry.id   2fbdd8f1f49d07ca485a826eacb1011b
#
_cell.length_a   1.000
_cell.length_b   1.000
_cell.length_c   1.000
_cell.angle_alpha   90.00
_cell.angle_beta   90.00
_cell.angle_gamma   90.00
#
_symmetry.space_group_name_H-M   'P 1'
#
loop_
_entity.id
_entity.type
_entity.pdbx_description
1 polymer ?
#
loop_
_entity_poly.entity_id
_entity_poly.type
_entity_poly.pdbx_seq_one_letter_code
_entity_poly.pdbx_strand_id
1 'polypeptide(L)'
;GETVYLCLSTRGTWVPVGYGCFEGDTVRIDNVQGDVVFRLVVCRRGHLVSLGVPFLLEKYTGAVRFFRAGEERQEAVLLQKFKEDFQAHMVGGVFEASNHPDFRRPDTLFAIKERPSRLRNVVCLPDKGKAYRYVRYYGPPTRHCNVSELAFYASAADTAALRGRIVSPPGVAEGRIVNQFGNVFDGDPYTSMDYREPSGGWVGMDFGRPVHIDKLVYM
;
A
#
# COMPACT_ATOMS: atom_id res chain seq x y z
N GLY A 1 5.50 -14.20 26.88
CA GLY A 1 6.56 -14.70 26.02
C GLY A 1 7.45 -13.57 25.53
N GLU A 2 8.67 -13.87 25.12
CA GLU A 2 9.57 -12.88 24.51
C GLU A 2 9.02 -12.50 23.12
N THR A 3 8.99 -11.20 22.81
CA THR A 3 8.53 -10.72 21.49
C THR A 3 9.65 -10.87 20.46
N VAL A 4 9.33 -11.50 19.34
CA VAL A 4 10.19 -11.65 18.18
C VAL A 4 9.73 -10.68 17.08
N TYR A 5 10.65 -9.93 16.53
CA TYR A 5 10.41 -9.02 15.41
C TYR A 5 10.96 -9.62 14.13
N LEU A 6 10.15 -9.59 13.08
CA LEU A 6 10.58 -9.84 11.71
C LEU A 6 11.09 -8.53 11.13
N CYS A 7 12.36 -8.50 10.76
CA CYS A 7 12.99 -7.31 10.17
C CYS A 7 13.33 -7.54 8.71
N LEU A 8 13.02 -6.55 7.88
CA LEU A 8 13.35 -6.49 6.47
C LEU A 8 14.67 -5.73 6.28
N SER A 9 15.55 -6.24 5.43
CA SER A 9 16.76 -5.53 5.01
C SER A 9 16.42 -4.43 3.99
N THR A 10 16.77 -3.19 4.31
CA THR A 10 16.60 -2.07 3.39
C THR A 10 17.77 -1.11 3.49
N ARG A 11 18.48 -0.86 2.39
CA ARG A 11 19.60 0.08 2.27
C ARG A 11 20.63 -0.05 3.41
N GLY A 12 20.96 -1.27 3.79
CA GLY A 12 21.96 -1.55 4.84
C GLY A 12 21.44 -1.44 6.28
N THR A 13 20.14 -1.22 6.47
CA THR A 13 19.48 -1.22 7.77
C THR A 13 18.44 -2.33 7.86
N TRP A 14 18.07 -2.71 9.08
CA TRP A 14 17.02 -3.68 9.36
C TRP A 14 15.82 -2.96 9.97
N VAL A 15 14.68 -3.05 9.29
CA VAL A 15 13.44 -2.37 9.70
C VAL A 15 12.43 -3.41 10.14
N PRO A 16 11.85 -3.32 11.36
CA PRO A 16 10.78 -4.20 11.79
C PRO A 16 9.54 -4.05 10.90
N VAL A 17 9.03 -5.18 10.39
CA VAL A 17 7.84 -5.23 9.52
C VAL A 17 6.75 -6.16 10.05
N GLY A 18 7.06 -6.94 11.07
CA GLY A 18 6.12 -7.81 11.77
C GLY A 18 6.63 -8.21 13.14
N TYR A 19 5.77 -8.78 13.95
CA TYR A 19 6.14 -9.32 15.26
C TYR A 19 5.23 -10.48 15.66
N GLY A 20 5.72 -11.30 16.57
CA GLY A 20 4.99 -12.37 17.22
C GLY A 20 5.56 -12.64 18.61
N CYS A 21 4.88 -13.43 19.40
CA CYS A 21 5.37 -13.88 20.70
C CYS A 21 5.63 -15.38 20.67
N PHE A 22 6.61 -15.85 21.46
CA PHE A 22 6.84 -17.27 21.63
C PHE A 22 5.64 -17.96 22.32
N GLU A 23 5.16 -19.03 21.68
CA GLU A 23 4.23 -20.00 22.21
C GLU A 23 4.96 -21.36 22.22
N GLY A 24 5.57 -21.70 23.35
CA GLY A 24 6.54 -22.80 23.41
C GLY A 24 7.77 -22.48 22.55
N ASP A 25 8.08 -23.34 21.59
CA ASP A 25 9.21 -23.20 20.67
C ASP A 25 8.83 -22.55 19.34
N THR A 26 7.61 -22.08 19.22
CA THR A 26 7.06 -21.57 17.95
C THR A 26 6.72 -20.08 18.07
N VAL A 27 6.98 -19.35 17.00
CA VAL A 27 6.53 -17.97 16.82
C VAL A 27 5.70 -17.91 15.55
N ARG A 28 4.51 -17.34 15.64
CA ARG A 28 3.68 -17.05 14.49
C ARG A 28 3.74 -15.55 14.17
N ILE A 29 4.03 -15.24 12.92
CA ILE A 29 4.01 -13.88 12.37
C ILE A 29 3.18 -13.92 11.11
N ASP A 30 2.06 -13.19 11.13
CA ASP A 30 1.12 -13.15 10.02
C ASP A 30 1.46 -12.05 9.00
N ASN A 31 0.87 -12.12 7.81
CA ASN A 31 0.98 -11.14 6.73
C ASN A 31 2.41 -10.89 6.24
N VAL A 32 3.23 -11.94 6.19
CA VAL A 32 4.60 -11.88 5.69
C VAL A 32 4.60 -11.97 4.17
N GLN A 33 5.13 -10.93 3.52
CA GLN A 33 5.35 -10.95 2.07
C GLN A 33 6.67 -11.62 1.73
N GLY A 34 6.67 -12.53 0.76
CA GLY A 34 7.87 -13.20 0.27
C GLY A 34 8.73 -12.36 -0.69
N ASP A 35 9.78 -13.00 -1.21
CA ASP A 35 10.78 -12.47 -2.16
C ASP A 35 11.64 -11.30 -1.63
N VAL A 36 11.76 -11.19 -0.31
CA VAL A 36 12.61 -10.23 0.37
C VAL A 36 13.44 -10.92 1.47
N VAL A 37 14.55 -10.30 1.84
CA VAL A 37 15.45 -10.84 2.86
C VAL A 37 14.99 -10.41 4.24
N PHE A 38 14.77 -11.36 5.09
CA PHE A 38 14.34 -11.18 6.46
C PHE A 38 15.41 -11.58 7.49
N ARG A 39 15.26 -11.04 8.69
CA ARG A 39 15.96 -11.48 9.90
C ARG A 39 14.99 -11.47 11.07
N LEU A 40 15.07 -12.48 11.92
CA LEU A 40 14.37 -12.49 13.19
C LEU A 40 15.27 -11.89 14.28
N VAL A 41 14.71 -10.99 15.07
CA VAL A 41 15.42 -10.37 16.20
C VAL A 41 14.54 -10.31 17.44
N VAL A 42 15.17 -10.30 18.60
CA VAL A 42 14.54 -10.02 19.90
C VAL A 42 15.20 -8.82 20.54
N CYS A 43 14.48 -8.13 21.41
CA CYS A 43 15.04 -7.05 22.20
C CYS A 43 15.41 -7.58 23.59
N ARG A 44 16.72 -7.71 23.87
CA ARG A 44 17.22 -8.13 25.17
C ARG A 44 18.04 -7.02 25.80
N ARG A 45 17.65 -6.56 26.98
CA ARG A 45 18.33 -5.48 27.72
C ARG A 45 18.52 -4.21 26.88
N GLY A 46 17.52 -3.86 26.04
CA GLY A 46 17.58 -2.69 25.16
C GLY A 46 18.40 -2.87 23.87
N HIS A 47 18.94 -4.06 23.62
CA HIS A 47 19.70 -4.38 22.40
C HIS A 47 18.94 -5.36 21.52
N LEU A 48 18.99 -5.14 20.19
CA LEU A 48 18.45 -6.09 19.22
C LEU A 48 19.44 -7.24 19.03
N VAL A 49 18.98 -8.46 19.28
CA VAL A 49 19.75 -9.70 19.17
C VAL A 49 19.14 -10.54 18.06
N SER A 50 19.95 -10.94 17.07
CA SER A 50 19.50 -11.82 15.99
C SER A 50 19.26 -13.23 16.49
N LEU A 51 18.15 -13.85 16.09
CA LEU A 51 17.81 -15.25 16.38
C LEU A 51 18.28 -16.24 15.31
N GLY A 52 19.26 -15.88 14.52
CA GLY A 52 19.82 -16.74 13.50
C GLY A 52 20.38 -15.93 12.33
N VAL A 53 20.55 -16.60 11.21
CA VAL A 53 21.03 -15.99 9.98
C VAL A 53 19.86 -15.39 9.20
N PRO A 54 20.10 -14.40 8.33
CA PRO A 54 19.10 -13.90 7.41
C PRO A 54 18.55 -15.00 6.50
N PHE A 55 17.32 -14.83 6.05
CA PHE A 55 16.66 -15.79 5.17
C PHE A 55 15.78 -15.08 4.14
N LEU A 56 15.58 -15.74 3.00
CA LEU A 56 14.61 -15.40 1.98
C LEU A 56 13.40 -16.33 2.14
N LEU A 57 12.21 -15.76 2.11
CA LEU A 57 10.95 -16.49 1.99
C LEU A 57 10.47 -16.37 0.55
N GLU A 58 10.38 -17.48 -0.18
CA GLU A 58 9.87 -17.47 -1.55
C GLU A 58 8.35 -17.33 -1.58
N LYS A 59 7.87 -16.29 -2.26
CA LYS A 59 6.46 -15.89 -2.27
C LYS A 59 5.50 -16.98 -2.73
N TYR A 60 5.86 -17.73 -3.76
CA TYR A 60 4.94 -18.69 -4.40
C TYR A 60 5.03 -20.10 -3.83
N THR A 61 6.19 -20.48 -3.34
CA THR A 61 6.44 -21.85 -2.83
C THR A 61 6.36 -21.91 -1.31
N GLY A 62 6.53 -20.77 -0.63
CA GLY A 62 6.71 -20.72 0.83
C GLY A 62 8.05 -21.30 1.31
N ALA A 63 8.96 -21.62 0.38
CA ALA A 63 10.26 -22.17 0.72
C ALA A 63 11.12 -21.11 1.43
N VAL A 64 11.89 -21.54 2.44
CA VAL A 64 12.80 -20.71 3.19
C VAL A 64 14.23 -21.05 2.79
N ARG A 65 14.98 -20.06 2.33
CA ARG A 65 16.41 -20.18 2.04
C ARG A 65 17.23 -19.35 3.03
N PHE A 66 18.07 -20.00 3.81
CA PHE A 66 18.97 -19.33 4.74
C PHE A 66 20.26 -18.90 4.04
N PHE A 67 20.75 -17.71 4.41
CA PHE A 67 22.01 -17.18 3.88
C PHE A 67 23.19 -17.57 4.76
N ARG A 68 24.33 -17.85 4.12
CA ARG A 68 25.62 -17.92 4.81
C ARG A 68 26.17 -16.50 5.03
N ALA A 69 27.09 -16.34 5.96
CA ALA A 69 27.75 -15.06 6.17
C ALA A 69 28.38 -14.54 4.88
N GLY A 70 28.00 -13.33 4.46
CA GLY A 70 28.48 -12.69 3.23
C GLY A 70 27.61 -12.87 1.99
N GLU A 71 26.69 -13.84 1.95
CA GLU A 71 25.76 -14.04 0.81
C GLU A 71 24.71 -12.93 0.69
N GLU A 72 24.40 -12.25 1.79
CA GLU A 72 23.40 -11.17 1.86
C GLU A 72 23.63 -10.05 0.84
N ARG A 73 24.89 -9.76 0.51
CA ARG A 73 25.23 -8.74 -0.48
C ARG A 73 24.84 -9.13 -1.90
N GLN A 74 24.87 -10.40 -2.24
CA GLN A 74 24.49 -10.89 -3.56
C GLN A 74 22.99 -10.83 -3.78
N GLU A 75 22.21 -11.15 -2.76
CA GLU A 75 20.76 -11.10 -2.82
C GLU A 75 20.23 -9.66 -2.81
N ALA A 76 20.85 -8.75 -2.08
CA ALA A 76 20.49 -7.32 -2.14
C ALA A 76 20.67 -6.73 -3.54
N VAL A 77 21.64 -7.24 -4.33
CA VAL A 77 21.83 -6.85 -5.74
C VAL A 77 20.72 -7.42 -6.64
N LEU A 78 20.20 -8.62 -6.34
CA LEU A 78 19.08 -9.21 -7.09
C LEU A 78 17.76 -8.46 -6.85
N LEU A 79 17.51 -7.99 -5.63
CA LEU A 79 16.35 -7.15 -5.30
C LEU A 79 16.38 -5.80 -6.04
N GLN A 80 17.55 -5.28 -6.40
CA GLN A 80 17.67 -4.08 -7.24
C GLN A 80 17.27 -4.30 -8.71
N LYS A 81 17.07 -5.54 -9.15
CA LYS A 81 16.59 -5.85 -10.51
C LYS A 81 15.10 -5.64 -10.74
N PHE A 82 14.32 -5.33 -9.72
CA PHE A 82 12.99 -4.76 -9.94
C PHE A 82 13.15 -3.34 -10.53
N LYS A 83 13.28 -3.32 -11.86
CA LYS A 83 13.43 -2.07 -12.63
C LYS A 83 12.10 -1.34 -12.83
N GLU A 84 11.01 -1.88 -12.35
CA GLU A 84 9.70 -1.27 -12.52
C GLU A 84 9.51 -0.15 -11.50
N ASP A 85 9.38 1.04 -12.02
CA ASP A 85 9.08 2.23 -11.25
C ASP A 85 7.57 2.40 -11.10
N PHE A 86 6.98 1.61 -10.20
CA PHE A 86 5.54 1.66 -9.95
C PHE A 86 5.02 3.05 -9.57
N GLN A 87 5.84 3.87 -8.95
CA GLN A 87 5.46 5.24 -8.61
C GLN A 87 5.29 6.11 -9.85
N ALA A 88 6.11 5.90 -10.89
CA ALA A 88 5.96 6.59 -12.16
C ALA A 88 4.66 6.22 -12.86
N HIS A 89 4.09 5.05 -12.58
CA HIS A 89 2.81 4.61 -13.15
C HIS A 89 1.61 5.41 -12.66
N MET A 90 1.74 6.15 -11.58
CA MET A 90 0.68 7.01 -11.05
C MET A 90 0.65 8.41 -11.68
N VAL A 91 1.69 8.81 -12.42
CA VAL A 91 1.77 10.14 -13.04
C VAL A 91 0.66 10.28 -14.09
N GLY A 92 -0.12 11.34 -13.98
CA GLY A 92 -1.33 11.58 -14.78
C GLY A 92 -2.61 11.10 -14.09
N GLY A 93 -2.51 10.40 -12.97
CA GLY A 93 -3.67 10.03 -12.15
C GLY A 93 -4.28 11.25 -11.45
N VAL A 94 -5.60 11.21 -11.24
CA VAL A 94 -6.35 12.34 -10.71
C VAL A 94 -7.26 11.89 -9.58
N PHE A 95 -7.27 12.67 -8.49
CA PHE A 95 -8.28 12.55 -7.45
C PHE A 95 -9.41 13.52 -7.74
N GLU A 96 -10.63 13.01 -7.83
CA GLU A 96 -11.82 13.74 -8.17
C GLU A 96 -12.91 13.56 -7.14
N ALA A 97 -13.75 14.57 -6.95
CA ALA A 97 -14.92 14.50 -6.07
C ALA A 97 -16.16 15.05 -6.76
N SER A 98 -17.32 14.51 -6.40
CA SER A 98 -18.60 14.90 -6.97
C SER A 98 -19.75 14.66 -5.98
N ASN A 99 -20.87 15.34 -6.19
CA ASN A 99 -22.14 15.02 -5.54
C ASN A 99 -23.06 14.19 -6.46
N HIS A 100 -22.56 13.78 -7.63
CA HIS A 100 -23.26 12.90 -8.56
C HIS A 100 -22.56 11.54 -8.67
N PRO A 101 -23.30 10.42 -8.63
CA PRO A 101 -22.70 9.08 -8.64
C PRO A 101 -21.99 8.71 -9.96
N ASP A 102 -22.34 9.37 -11.04
CA ASP A 102 -21.72 9.22 -12.37
C ASP A 102 -20.48 10.11 -12.54
N PHE A 103 -20.07 10.84 -11.51
CA PHE A 103 -18.98 11.81 -11.54
C PHE A 103 -19.09 12.84 -12.69
N ARG A 104 -20.30 13.18 -13.11
CA ARG A 104 -20.47 14.26 -14.10
C ARG A 104 -20.00 15.59 -13.53
N ARG A 105 -19.14 16.28 -14.27
CA ARG A 105 -18.51 17.55 -13.87
C ARG A 105 -17.85 17.47 -12.47
N PRO A 106 -16.91 16.54 -12.26
CA PRO A 106 -16.26 16.41 -10.97
C PRO A 106 -15.33 17.60 -10.70
N ASP A 107 -15.17 17.93 -9.43
CA ASP A 107 -14.10 18.83 -9.01
C ASP A 107 -12.80 18.03 -8.88
N THR A 108 -11.71 18.52 -9.47
CA THR A 108 -10.38 17.96 -9.23
C THR A 108 -9.89 18.38 -7.84
N LEU A 109 -9.64 17.41 -6.99
CA LEU A 109 -9.03 17.62 -5.69
C LEU A 109 -7.51 17.73 -5.81
N PHE A 110 -6.91 16.78 -6.52
CA PHE A 110 -5.46 16.68 -6.69
C PHE A 110 -5.14 15.92 -7.99
N ALA A 111 -4.07 16.32 -8.68
CA ALA A 111 -3.54 15.62 -9.84
C ALA A 111 -2.07 15.26 -9.59
N ILE A 112 -1.70 14.02 -9.86
CA ILE A 112 -0.33 13.53 -9.74
C ILE A 112 0.43 13.95 -11.00
N LYS A 113 1.12 15.09 -10.94
CA LYS A 113 1.83 15.67 -12.11
C LYS A 113 3.26 15.16 -12.23
N GLU A 114 3.85 14.73 -11.13
CA GLU A 114 5.23 14.28 -11.04
C GLU A 114 5.30 12.93 -10.33
N ARG A 115 6.38 12.21 -10.58
CA ARG A 115 6.63 10.93 -9.92
C ARG A 115 6.62 11.09 -8.39
N PRO A 116 5.77 10.38 -7.66
CA PRO A 116 5.78 10.39 -6.21
C PRO A 116 7.16 10.00 -5.65
N SER A 117 7.66 10.76 -4.69
CA SER A 117 8.98 10.53 -4.11
C SER A 117 9.00 9.50 -2.97
N ARG A 118 7.81 9.12 -2.49
CA ARG A 118 7.61 8.19 -1.37
C ARG A 118 6.63 7.10 -1.75
N LEU A 119 6.69 5.96 -1.07
CA LEU A 119 5.66 4.92 -1.21
C LEU A 119 4.32 5.43 -0.68
N ARG A 120 4.30 5.99 0.51
CA ARG A 120 3.12 6.60 1.12
C ARG A 120 3.16 8.11 0.95
N ASN A 121 2.23 8.64 0.17
CA ASN A 121 2.12 10.06 -0.13
C ASN A 121 0.94 10.65 0.61
N VAL A 122 1.16 11.77 1.28
CA VAL A 122 0.15 12.52 2.02
C VAL A 122 -0.02 13.88 1.36
N VAL A 123 -1.24 14.21 0.99
CA VAL A 123 -1.58 15.49 0.36
C VAL A 123 -2.61 16.20 1.22
N CYS A 124 -2.26 17.37 1.74
CA CYS A 124 -3.21 18.30 2.35
C CYS A 124 -3.84 19.13 1.23
N LEU A 125 -5.16 19.13 1.18
CA LEU A 125 -5.93 19.85 0.16
C LEU A 125 -6.22 21.26 0.64
N PRO A 126 -6.25 22.26 -0.24
CA PRO A 126 -6.73 23.59 0.12
C PRO A 126 -8.22 23.52 0.45
N ASP A 127 -8.62 24.16 1.54
CA ASP A 127 -10.05 24.29 1.87
C ASP A 127 -10.77 25.09 0.77
N LYS A 128 -11.71 24.43 0.11
CA LYS A 128 -12.58 25.04 -0.91
C LYS A 128 -13.98 25.33 -0.40
N GLY A 129 -14.25 25.09 0.90
CA GLY A 129 -15.58 25.25 1.50
C GLY A 129 -16.65 24.32 0.90
N LYS A 130 -16.24 23.26 0.20
CA LYS A 130 -17.14 22.33 -0.48
C LYS A 130 -17.14 20.98 0.22
N ALA A 131 -18.29 20.33 0.20
CA ALA A 131 -18.49 18.97 0.69
C ALA A 131 -18.95 18.06 -0.47
N TYR A 132 -18.46 16.83 -0.48
CA TYR A 132 -18.72 15.87 -1.55
C TYR A 132 -19.17 14.53 -0.98
N ARG A 133 -20.13 13.91 -1.67
CA ARG A 133 -20.58 12.56 -1.33
C ARG A 133 -19.69 11.49 -1.93
N TYR A 134 -19.19 11.71 -3.15
CA TYR A 134 -18.38 10.75 -3.90
C TYR A 134 -16.97 11.27 -4.10
N VAL A 135 -16.00 10.40 -3.92
CA VAL A 135 -14.59 10.65 -4.25
C VAL A 135 -14.03 9.46 -5.00
N ARG A 136 -13.11 9.71 -5.94
CA ARG A 136 -12.40 8.63 -6.63
C ARG A 136 -10.95 9.00 -6.93
N TYR A 137 -10.12 7.99 -7.06
CA TYR A 137 -8.89 8.05 -7.82
C TYR A 137 -9.19 7.53 -9.23
N TYR A 138 -8.91 8.34 -10.23
CA TYR A 138 -9.00 8.00 -11.64
C TYR A 138 -7.58 7.81 -12.17
N GLY A 139 -7.25 6.58 -12.61
CA GLY A 139 -5.91 6.22 -13.06
C GLY A 139 -5.48 6.95 -14.35
N PRO A 140 -4.18 7.01 -14.60
CA PRO A 140 -3.65 7.56 -15.84
C PRO A 140 -4.15 6.79 -17.06
N PRO A 141 -4.28 7.45 -18.23
CA PRO A 141 -4.93 6.86 -19.41
C PRO A 141 -4.16 5.73 -20.08
N THR A 142 -2.90 5.48 -19.68
CA THR A 142 -2.04 4.44 -20.27
C THR A 142 -1.53 3.43 -19.24
N ARG A 143 -2.13 3.44 -18.05
CA ARG A 143 -1.68 2.62 -16.92
C ARG A 143 -2.90 2.05 -16.22
N HIS A 144 -2.95 0.79 -15.99
CA HIS A 144 -4.06 -0.01 -15.46
C HIS A 144 -4.63 0.45 -14.09
N CYS A 145 -4.62 1.76 -13.79
CA CYS A 145 -5.05 2.35 -12.53
C CYS A 145 -4.42 1.66 -11.30
N ASN A 146 -3.13 1.33 -11.42
CA ASN A 146 -2.43 0.59 -10.41
C ASN A 146 -2.27 1.46 -9.14
N VAL A 147 -2.82 0.98 -8.03
CA VAL A 147 -2.77 1.65 -6.72
C VAL A 147 -2.93 0.62 -5.61
N SER A 148 -2.13 0.74 -4.54
CA SER A 148 -2.22 -0.19 -3.40
C SER A 148 -3.13 0.33 -2.29
N GLU A 149 -3.02 1.61 -1.92
CA GLU A 149 -3.79 2.17 -0.82
C GLU A 149 -4.32 3.57 -1.10
N LEU A 150 -5.56 3.80 -0.68
CA LEU A 150 -6.21 5.11 -0.68
C LEU A 150 -6.84 5.39 0.69
N ALA A 151 -6.71 6.62 1.17
CA ALA A 151 -7.44 7.08 2.34
C ALA A 151 -7.81 8.57 2.21
N PHE A 152 -9.00 8.91 2.67
CA PHE A 152 -9.54 10.27 2.66
C PHE A 152 -9.86 10.69 4.09
N TYR A 153 -9.63 11.95 4.43
CA TYR A 153 -9.80 12.47 5.78
C TYR A 153 -10.55 13.79 5.76
N ALA A 154 -11.46 13.97 6.72
CA ALA A 154 -12.27 15.19 6.82
C ALA A 154 -11.46 16.40 7.28
N SER A 155 -10.38 16.17 8.04
CA SER A 155 -9.44 17.21 8.48
C SER A 155 -8.01 16.76 8.27
N ALA A 156 -7.11 17.74 8.06
CA ALA A 156 -5.67 17.47 7.96
C ALA A 156 -5.11 16.82 9.24
N ALA A 157 -5.69 17.11 10.41
CA ALA A 157 -5.29 16.55 11.70
C ALA A 157 -5.83 15.16 11.98
N ASP A 158 -6.84 14.68 11.22
CA ASP A 158 -7.47 13.41 11.48
C ASP A 158 -6.51 12.24 11.28
N THR A 159 -6.58 11.26 12.18
CA THR A 159 -5.89 9.97 12.09
C THR A 159 -6.78 8.85 11.59
N ALA A 160 -8.10 8.97 11.76
CA ALA A 160 -9.10 8.03 11.26
C ALA A 160 -9.58 8.45 9.87
N ALA A 161 -9.45 7.56 8.89
CA ALA A 161 -9.93 7.80 7.54
C ALA A 161 -11.46 7.78 7.48
N LEU A 162 -12.02 8.58 6.60
CA LEU A 162 -13.43 8.53 6.22
C LEU A 162 -13.76 7.13 5.68
N ARG A 163 -14.94 6.63 6.02
CA ARG A 163 -15.44 5.33 5.57
C ARG A 163 -16.73 5.51 4.79
N GLY A 164 -16.92 4.62 3.81
CA GLY A 164 -18.08 4.63 2.94
C GLY A 164 -18.20 3.34 2.17
N ARG A 165 -19.10 3.30 1.20
CA ARG A 165 -19.24 2.17 0.28
C ARG A 165 -18.26 2.36 -0.87
N ILE A 166 -17.49 1.32 -1.20
CA ILE A 166 -16.57 1.32 -2.35
C ILE A 166 -17.40 1.43 -3.63
N VAL A 167 -16.94 2.28 -4.54
CA VAL A 167 -17.52 2.47 -5.88
C VAL A 167 -16.43 2.33 -6.94
N SER A 168 -16.79 1.76 -8.09
CA SER A 168 -15.87 1.43 -9.17
C SER A 168 -16.58 1.46 -10.53
N PRO A 169 -15.88 1.36 -11.66
CA PRO A 169 -16.51 1.25 -12.97
C PRO A 169 -17.50 0.09 -13.03
N PRO A 170 -18.66 0.26 -13.68
CA PRO A 170 -19.64 -0.80 -13.84
C PRO A 170 -19.09 -1.93 -14.74
N GLY A 171 -19.47 -3.18 -14.46
CA GLY A 171 -19.16 -4.33 -15.32
C GLY A 171 -17.75 -4.90 -15.17
N VAL A 172 -16.97 -4.48 -14.19
CA VAL A 172 -15.68 -5.12 -13.90
C VAL A 172 -15.95 -6.45 -13.19
N ALA A 173 -15.59 -7.55 -13.85
CA ALA A 173 -15.75 -8.87 -13.28
C ALA A 173 -14.91 -9.02 -12.00
N GLU A 174 -15.56 -9.26 -10.90
CA GLU A 174 -14.95 -9.81 -9.70
C GLU A 174 -14.40 -11.19 -10.04
N GLY A 175 -13.09 -11.35 -10.12
CA GLY A 175 -12.59 -12.64 -10.58
C GLY A 175 -11.17 -13.04 -10.23
N ARG A 176 -10.32 -12.11 -9.78
CA ARG A 176 -8.99 -12.45 -9.27
C ARG A 176 -8.75 -11.78 -7.93
N ILE A 177 -8.35 -12.58 -6.96
CA ILE A 177 -8.08 -12.17 -5.57
C ILE A 177 -7.06 -11.02 -5.48
N VAL A 178 -6.20 -10.85 -6.47
CA VAL A 178 -5.12 -9.84 -6.51
C VAL A 178 -5.59 -8.46 -7.00
N ASN A 179 -6.79 -8.33 -7.60
CA ASN A 179 -7.22 -7.11 -8.29
C ASN A 179 -8.61 -6.64 -7.83
N GLN A 180 -8.92 -6.80 -6.55
CA GLN A 180 -10.21 -6.37 -6.00
C GLN A 180 -10.16 -4.89 -5.61
N PHE A 181 -11.24 -4.16 -5.90
CA PHE A 181 -11.37 -2.75 -5.49
C PHE A 181 -11.30 -2.53 -3.97
N GLY A 182 -11.55 -3.57 -3.19
CA GLY A 182 -11.41 -3.56 -1.74
C GLY A 182 -9.97 -3.42 -1.25
N ASN A 183 -9.01 -3.93 -2.03
CA ASN A 183 -7.60 -3.93 -1.67
C ASN A 183 -7.05 -2.52 -1.41
N VAL A 184 -7.58 -1.50 -2.10
CA VAL A 184 -7.10 -0.12 -1.93
C VAL A 184 -7.59 0.56 -0.65
N PHE A 185 -8.39 -0.14 0.17
CA PHE A 185 -8.97 0.38 1.41
C PHE A 185 -8.84 -0.60 2.59
N ASP A 186 -8.07 -1.67 2.44
CA ASP A 186 -7.93 -2.73 3.44
C ASP A 186 -6.85 -2.45 4.48
N GLY A 187 -5.97 -1.49 4.21
CA GLY A 187 -4.86 -1.10 5.08
C GLY A 187 -3.62 -1.98 4.91
N ASP A 188 -3.61 -2.86 3.90
CA ASP A 188 -2.46 -3.69 3.55
C ASP A 188 -1.75 -3.12 2.31
N PRO A 189 -0.60 -2.45 2.46
CA PRO A 189 0.13 -1.85 1.34
C PRO A 189 0.67 -2.87 0.33
N TYR A 190 0.57 -4.15 0.63
CA TYR A 190 1.03 -5.24 -0.24
C TYR A 190 -0.07 -5.82 -1.13
N THR A 191 -1.30 -5.45 -0.90
CA THR A 191 -2.40 -5.67 -1.83
C THR A 191 -2.56 -4.47 -2.76
N SER A 192 -3.15 -4.65 -3.92
CA SER A 192 -3.34 -3.57 -4.87
C SER A 192 -4.53 -3.81 -5.77
N MET A 193 -4.99 -2.74 -6.39
CA MET A 193 -5.89 -2.82 -7.53
C MET A 193 -5.09 -2.64 -8.82
N ASP A 194 -5.40 -3.47 -9.80
CA ASP A 194 -4.87 -3.37 -11.15
C ASP A 194 -6.04 -3.51 -12.13
N TYR A 195 -6.44 -2.41 -12.75
CA TYR A 195 -7.60 -2.40 -13.63
C TYR A 195 -7.31 -3.16 -14.92
N ARG A 196 -8.27 -3.95 -15.40
CA ARG A 196 -8.08 -4.83 -16.54
C ARG A 196 -7.63 -4.11 -17.80
N GLU A 197 -8.24 -2.95 -18.07
CA GLU A 197 -7.94 -2.16 -19.28
C GLU A 197 -6.86 -1.11 -18.98
N PRO A 198 -6.04 -0.73 -19.96
CA PRO A 198 -4.98 0.26 -19.75
C PRO A 198 -5.52 1.69 -19.52
N SER A 199 -6.81 1.91 -19.69
CA SER A 199 -7.44 3.23 -19.48
C SER A 199 -8.84 3.08 -18.89
N GLY A 200 -9.35 4.17 -18.32
CA GLY A 200 -10.71 4.23 -17.78
C GLY A 200 -10.87 3.60 -16.37
N GLY A 201 -9.79 3.07 -15.80
CA GLY A 201 -9.80 2.52 -14.45
C GLY A 201 -9.96 3.61 -13.40
N TRP A 202 -10.80 3.35 -12.41
CA TRP A 202 -10.94 4.20 -11.24
C TRP A 202 -11.51 3.39 -10.06
N VAL A 203 -11.27 3.89 -8.87
CA VAL A 203 -11.85 3.35 -7.64
C VAL A 203 -12.11 4.50 -6.68
N GLY A 204 -13.15 4.40 -5.90
CA GLY A 204 -13.52 5.48 -5.00
C GLY A 204 -14.46 5.06 -3.89
N MET A 205 -15.08 6.05 -3.27
CA MET A 205 -15.94 5.87 -2.11
C MET A 205 -17.20 6.74 -2.22
N ASP A 206 -18.34 6.16 -1.87
CA ASP A 206 -19.60 6.84 -1.59
C ASP A 206 -19.75 6.96 -0.08
N PHE A 207 -19.65 8.15 0.46
CA PHE A 207 -19.80 8.42 1.90
C PHE A 207 -21.26 8.43 2.38
N GLY A 208 -22.24 8.24 1.46
CA GLY A 208 -23.66 8.28 1.76
C GLY A 208 -24.22 9.70 1.99
N ARG A 209 -23.37 10.65 2.31
CA ARG A 209 -23.67 12.08 2.51
C ARG A 209 -22.48 12.94 2.09
N PRO A 210 -22.69 14.23 1.78
CA PRO A 210 -21.56 15.14 1.56
C PRO A 210 -20.68 15.29 2.82
N VAL A 211 -19.36 15.20 2.63
CA VAL A 211 -18.32 15.37 3.65
C VAL A 211 -17.23 16.28 3.12
N HIS A 212 -16.53 17.00 4.01
CA HIS A 212 -15.31 17.71 3.65
C HIS A 212 -14.17 16.70 3.46
N ILE A 213 -13.23 17.02 2.58
CA ILE A 213 -12.04 16.20 2.33
C ILE A 213 -10.85 17.14 2.30
N ASP A 214 -10.11 17.19 3.40
CA ASP A 214 -8.97 18.10 3.60
C ASP A 214 -7.61 17.42 3.43
N LYS A 215 -7.61 16.08 3.47
CA LYS A 215 -6.38 15.30 3.28
C LYS A 215 -6.69 14.00 2.54
N LEU A 216 -5.79 13.63 1.65
CA LEU A 216 -5.79 12.30 1.03
C LEU A 216 -4.42 11.64 1.18
N VAL A 217 -4.43 10.32 1.19
CA VAL A 217 -3.24 9.48 1.22
C VAL A 217 -3.35 8.46 0.10
N TYR A 218 -2.21 8.19 -0.58
CA TYR A 218 -2.14 7.17 -1.62
C TYR A 218 -0.78 6.46 -1.65
N MET A 219 -0.79 5.20 -2.09
CA MET A 219 0.38 4.37 -2.30
C MET A 219 0.29 3.58 -3.60
#